data_8787b4712c26a44298b1571ee4da7666
#
_entry.id   8787b4712c26a44298b1571ee4da7666
#
_cell.length_a   1.000
_cell.length_b   1.000
_cell.length_c   1.000
_cell.angle_alpha   90.00
_cell.angle_beta   90.00
_cell.angle_gamma   90.00
#
_symmetry.space_group_name_H-M   'P 1'
#
loop_
_entity.id
_entity.type
_entity.pdbx_description
1 polymer ?
#
loop_
_entity_poly.entity_id
_entity_poly.type
_entity_poly.pdbx_seq_one_letter_code
_entity_poly.pdbx_strand_id
1 'polypeptide(L)'
;MISIEDLYSIYLSHPTVSTDTRQLPAGCLFFALRGARFDGNQYARAALDAGAAYAVIDDPKALIDERTLLVEDSLKALQQLASYHRQQLGTPVIAITGTNGKTTTKELTAAVLSTTYRLLYTEGNLNNHIGVPLTLLHLTSEHQLALIEMGASKPGDIAELCDIALPNYGLITNIGRAHLEGFGSLEGVRHTKGELYDSLRARQGIVFFRAEDKVLEEMSEGIDRIDYGTDPEARIVGQATPSQGDQLFLHLSWSCPTLGISSRTIQTKLVGDHNLANALAAITIGLYFDVAPEQIDQALADYTPSNSRSQLITSTRGNQIIADAYNANPSSMHTALDNFLHIAPVDRPRTVILGDMNELGASSHDAHHELYTRLTAHSTSPLTIYLCGPHWVEELGASDHVFPNVEELIAHIEQHPITNSLILVKGSNGIHLGRLLPSL
;
A
#
# COMPACT_ATOMS: atom_id res chain seq x y z
N MET A 1 35.41 11.40 -5.34
CA MET A 1 33.97 11.21 -5.11
C MET A 1 33.23 12.33 -5.85
N ILE A 2 32.15 12.01 -6.55
CA ILE A 2 31.35 12.98 -7.30
C ILE A 2 30.42 13.75 -6.33
N SER A 3 30.19 15.05 -6.60
CA SER A 3 29.19 15.85 -5.86
C SER A 3 27.76 15.51 -6.29
N ILE A 4 26.76 15.92 -5.49
CA ILE A 4 25.35 15.67 -5.87
C ILE A 4 24.94 16.53 -7.06
N GLU A 5 25.46 17.74 -7.18
CA GLU A 5 25.21 18.67 -8.27
C GLU A 5 25.76 18.13 -9.61
N ASP A 6 26.97 17.55 -9.57
CA ASP A 6 27.57 16.93 -10.74
C ASP A 6 26.81 15.67 -11.14
N LEU A 7 26.45 14.83 -10.17
CA LEU A 7 25.61 13.63 -10.39
C LEU A 7 24.24 14.00 -10.97
N TYR A 8 23.64 15.09 -10.48
CA TYR A 8 22.38 15.62 -11.01
C TYR A 8 22.52 16.12 -12.46
N SER A 9 23.63 16.77 -12.80
CA SER A 9 23.90 17.21 -14.17
C SER A 9 24.01 16.02 -15.14
N ILE A 10 24.62 14.91 -14.70
CA ILE A 10 24.68 13.66 -15.45
C ILE A 10 23.28 13.03 -15.56
N TYR A 11 22.51 13.01 -14.45
CA TYR A 11 21.12 12.49 -14.43
C TYR A 11 20.23 13.25 -15.43
N LEU A 12 20.32 14.57 -15.53
CA LEU A 12 19.54 15.34 -16.51
C LEU A 12 19.81 14.94 -17.97
N SER A 13 21.01 14.46 -18.27
CA SER A 13 21.39 13.95 -19.59
C SER A 13 21.01 12.48 -19.78
N HIS A 14 20.81 11.74 -18.70
CA HIS A 14 20.48 10.31 -18.64
C HIS A 14 19.37 10.06 -17.60
N PRO A 15 18.12 10.52 -17.83
CA PRO A 15 17.10 10.61 -16.79
C PRO A 15 16.43 9.25 -16.45
N THR A 16 17.10 8.16 -16.75
CA THR A 16 16.65 6.81 -16.38
C THR A 16 17.60 6.21 -15.38
N VAL A 17 17.05 5.69 -14.28
CA VAL A 17 17.82 5.06 -13.20
C VAL A 17 17.44 3.60 -13.06
N SER A 18 18.41 2.74 -12.82
CA SER A 18 18.19 1.32 -12.52
C SER A 18 19.06 0.85 -11.36
N THR A 19 18.54 -0.07 -10.56
CA THR A 19 19.26 -0.79 -9.50
C THR A 19 19.33 -2.29 -9.80
N ASP A 20 18.81 -2.73 -10.98
CA ASP A 20 18.73 -4.14 -11.38
C ASP A 20 19.36 -4.34 -12.75
N THR A 21 20.41 -5.16 -12.82
CA THR A 21 21.13 -5.47 -14.06
C THR A 21 20.41 -6.46 -14.97
N ARG A 22 19.38 -7.15 -14.48
CA ARG A 22 18.60 -8.14 -15.26
C ARG A 22 17.63 -7.47 -16.24
N GLN A 23 17.22 -6.23 -15.93
CA GLN A 23 16.32 -5.40 -16.74
C GLN A 23 16.89 -3.98 -16.82
N LEU A 24 18.02 -3.83 -17.52
CA LEU A 24 18.74 -2.56 -17.57
C LEU A 24 18.32 -1.76 -18.80
N PRO A 25 17.69 -0.58 -18.63
CA PRO A 25 17.40 0.30 -19.74
C PRO A 25 18.70 0.84 -20.36
N ALA A 26 18.76 0.89 -21.69
CA ALA A 26 19.91 1.45 -22.38
C ALA A 26 20.08 2.94 -22.02
N GLY A 27 21.32 3.35 -21.78
CA GLY A 27 21.67 4.73 -21.45
C GLY A 27 21.32 5.17 -20.03
N CYS A 28 20.91 4.26 -19.13
CA CYS A 28 20.55 4.57 -17.75
C CYS A 28 21.78 4.85 -16.86
N LEU A 29 21.51 5.43 -15.69
CA LEU A 29 22.41 5.42 -14.53
C LEU A 29 22.14 4.14 -13.72
N PHE A 30 23.12 3.27 -13.62
CA PHE A 30 23.04 2.09 -12.76
C PHE A 30 23.57 2.43 -11.36
N PHE A 31 22.75 2.25 -10.32
CA PHE A 31 23.17 2.40 -8.92
C PHE A 31 23.52 1.04 -8.32
N ALA A 32 24.78 0.85 -7.97
CA ALA A 32 25.33 -0.38 -7.42
C ALA A 32 25.02 -0.51 -5.93
N LEU A 33 23.77 -0.83 -5.60
CA LEU A 33 23.31 -0.93 -4.21
C LEU A 33 23.87 -2.18 -3.53
N ARG A 34 24.08 -2.11 -2.22
CA ARG A 34 24.44 -3.26 -1.38
C ARG A 34 23.21 -3.79 -0.65
N GLY A 35 23.05 -5.09 -0.63
CA GLY A 35 22.04 -5.79 0.15
C GLY A 35 22.69 -6.79 1.10
N ALA A 36 21.90 -7.38 2.00
CA ALA A 36 22.38 -8.33 2.99
C ALA A 36 23.07 -9.57 2.39
N ARG A 37 22.77 -9.92 1.14
CA ARG A 37 23.24 -11.13 0.46
C ARG A 37 23.93 -10.86 -0.88
N PHE A 38 24.08 -9.60 -1.30
CA PHE A 38 24.70 -9.23 -2.57
C PHE A 38 25.39 -7.87 -2.47
N ASP A 39 26.38 -7.66 -3.33
CA ASP A 39 27.07 -6.39 -3.51
C ASP A 39 26.93 -5.94 -4.97
N GLY A 40 26.18 -4.86 -5.19
CA GLY A 40 25.93 -4.29 -6.51
C GLY A 40 27.19 -3.83 -7.22
N ASN A 41 28.25 -3.47 -6.49
CA ASN A 41 29.52 -3.03 -7.07
C ASN A 41 30.14 -4.08 -7.99
N GLN A 42 29.93 -5.37 -7.71
CA GLN A 42 30.42 -6.49 -8.54
C GLN A 42 29.78 -6.50 -9.92
N TYR A 43 28.63 -5.86 -10.10
CA TYR A 43 27.88 -5.82 -11.35
C TYR A 43 28.11 -4.53 -12.17
N ALA A 44 28.94 -3.59 -11.69
CA ALA A 44 29.21 -2.32 -12.38
C ALA A 44 29.74 -2.55 -13.82
N ARG A 45 30.69 -3.48 -14.02
CA ARG A 45 31.19 -3.85 -15.34
C ARG A 45 30.06 -4.39 -16.23
N ALA A 46 29.32 -5.36 -15.74
CA ALA A 46 28.22 -5.97 -16.49
C ALA A 46 27.12 -4.95 -16.86
N ALA A 47 26.82 -3.99 -15.98
CA ALA A 47 25.89 -2.92 -16.28
C ALA A 47 26.37 -2.01 -17.41
N LEU A 48 27.64 -1.60 -17.39
CA LEU A 48 28.23 -0.78 -18.45
C LEU A 48 28.28 -1.52 -19.78
N ASP A 49 28.64 -2.81 -19.76
CA ASP A 49 28.70 -3.68 -20.96
C ASP A 49 27.28 -3.94 -21.52
N ALA A 50 26.24 -3.96 -20.66
CA ALA A 50 24.84 -4.09 -21.04
C ALA A 50 24.21 -2.77 -21.53
N GLY A 51 24.96 -1.65 -21.52
CA GLY A 51 24.52 -0.39 -22.12
C GLY A 51 24.10 0.69 -21.11
N ALA A 52 24.40 0.57 -19.81
CA ALA A 52 24.32 1.68 -18.90
C ALA A 52 25.28 2.80 -19.34
N ALA A 53 24.83 4.06 -19.26
CA ALA A 53 25.70 5.19 -19.55
C ALA A 53 26.75 5.35 -18.45
N TYR A 54 26.34 5.23 -17.20
CA TYR A 54 27.22 5.32 -16.03
C TYR A 54 26.82 4.29 -14.97
N ALA A 55 27.79 3.94 -14.11
CA ALA A 55 27.58 3.13 -12.92
C ALA A 55 28.01 3.91 -11.68
N VAL A 56 27.07 4.18 -10.77
CA VAL A 56 27.32 4.80 -9.45
C VAL A 56 27.72 3.71 -8.48
N ILE A 57 28.93 3.80 -7.93
CA ILE A 57 29.58 2.78 -7.11
C ILE A 57 30.08 3.38 -5.78
N ASP A 58 30.17 2.56 -4.74
CA ASP A 58 30.71 2.93 -3.43
C ASP A 58 31.93 2.06 -2.99
N ASP A 59 32.44 1.22 -3.88
CA ASP A 59 33.70 0.51 -3.69
C ASP A 59 34.74 1.01 -4.69
N PRO A 60 35.85 1.63 -4.21
CA PRO A 60 36.94 2.07 -5.09
C PRO A 60 37.53 0.96 -5.98
N LYS A 61 37.39 -0.32 -5.56
CA LYS A 61 37.86 -1.47 -6.36
C LYS A 61 36.98 -1.74 -7.58
N ALA A 62 35.76 -1.22 -7.62
CA ALA A 62 34.86 -1.31 -8.75
C ALA A 62 35.07 -0.19 -9.79
N LEU A 63 36.04 0.71 -9.60
CA LEU A 63 36.43 1.71 -10.60
C LEU A 63 36.94 1.02 -11.87
N ILE A 64 36.39 1.41 -13.01
CA ILE A 64 36.68 0.81 -14.33
C ILE A 64 37.27 1.85 -15.28
N ASP A 65 36.52 2.91 -15.53
CA ASP A 65 36.84 4.03 -16.40
C ASP A 65 36.02 5.27 -15.97
N GLU A 66 36.00 6.33 -16.76
CA GLU A 66 35.28 7.59 -16.48
C GLU A 66 33.76 7.43 -16.37
N ARG A 67 33.19 6.29 -16.75
CA ARG A 67 31.75 5.99 -16.60
C ARG A 67 31.43 5.40 -15.23
N THR A 68 32.41 5.12 -14.39
CA THR A 68 32.19 4.70 -13.01
C THR A 68 32.29 5.92 -12.08
N LEU A 69 31.17 6.27 -11.43
CA LEU A 69 31.03 7.42 -10.57
C LEU A 69 31.13 6.95 -9.10
N LEU A 70 32.27 7.28 -8.45
CA LEU A 70 32.49 6.88 -7.05
C LEU A 70 31.81 7.86 -6.10
N VAL A 71 30.97 7.32 -5.22
CA VAL A 71 30.28 8.00 -4.11
C VAL A 71 30.70 7.38 -2.76
N GLU A 72 30.28 7.96 -1.66
CA GLU A 72 30.52 7.41 -0.31
C GLU A 72 29.62 6.19 -0.03
N ASP A 73 28.34 6.28 -0.43
CA ASP A 73 27.29 5.28 -0.26
C ASP A 73 26.32 5.38 -1.42
N SER A 74 26.18 4.32 -2.22
CA SER A 74 25.34 4.32 -3.42
C SER A 74 23.85 4.49 -3.12
N LEU A 75 23.36 3.99 -1.98
CA LEU A 75 21.97 4.16 -1.57
C LEU A 75 21.71 5.62 -1.16
N LYS A 76 22.58 6.19 -0.33
CA LYS A 76 22.46 7.60 0.04
C LYS A 76 22.57 8.54 -1.15
N ALA A 77 23.44 8.23 -2.11
CA ALA A 77 23.54 8.99 -3.35
C ALA A 77 22.26 8.95 -4.17
N LEU A 78 21.60 7.78 -4.27
CA LEU A 78 20.29 7.65 -4.91
C LEU A 78 19.22 8.50 -4.20
N GLN A 79 19.17 8.44 -2.88
CA GLN A 79 18.21 9.19 -2.05
C GLN A 79 18.44 10.70 -2.17
N GLN A 80 19.70 11.15 -2.07
CA GLN A 80 20.08 12.55 -2.23
C GLN A 80 19.78 13.08 -3.64
N LEU A 81 20.05 12.28 -4.69
CA LEU A 81 19.72 12.64 -6.05
C LEU A 81 18.21 12.84 -6.23
N ALA A 82 17.40 11.94 -5.69
CA ALA A 82 15.94 12.01 -5.76
C ALA A 82 15.40 13.23 -5.00
N SER A 83 15.90 13.48 -3.79
CA SER A 83 15.52 14.65 -2.98
C SER A 83 15.93 15.95 -3.66
N TYR A 84 17.14 16.01 -4.21
CA TYR A 84 17.63 17.18 -4.95
C TYR A 84 16.79 17.43 -6.21
N HIS A 85 16.49 16.39 -7.00
CA HIS A 85 15.64 16.48 -8.18
C HIS A 85 14.24 17.01 -7.85
N ARG A 86 13.60 16.46 -6.81
CA ARG A 86 12.30 16.92 -6.31
C ARG A 86 12.35 18.40 -5.92
N GLN A 87 13.41 18.84 -5.25
CA GLN A 87 13.58 20.25 -4.85
C GLN A 87 13.74 21.18 -6.07
N GLN A 88 14.51 20.76 -7.08
CA GLN A 88 14.69 21.57 -8.30
C GLN A 88 13.37 21.77 -9.07
N LEU A 89 12.49 20.77 -9.08
CA LEU A 89 11.19 20.86 -9.73
C LEU A 89 10.13 21.61 -8.90
N GLY A 90 10.25 21.58 -7.57
CA GLY A 90 9.31 22.24 -6.67
C GLY A 90 7.91 21.59 -6.63
N THR A 91 7.69 20.43 -7.27
CA THR A 91 6.38 19.75 -7.36
C THR A 91 5.86 19.44 -5.96
N PRO A 92 4.63 19.85 -5.59
CA PRO A 92 4.04 19.51 -4.28
C PRO A 92 3.87 17.99 -4.11
N VAL A 93 4.17 17.50 -2.89
CA VAL A 93 4.13 16.08 -2.56
C VAL A 93 3.08 15.81 -1.49
N ILE A 94 2.20 14.85 -1.77
CA ILE A 94 1.24 14.27 -0.82
C ILE A 94 1.81 12.92 -0.37
N ALA A 95 2.06 12.74 0.92
CA ALA A 95 2.54 11.49 1.48
C ALA A 95 1.41 10.70 2.15
N ILE A 96 1.33 9.40 1.90
CA ILE A 96 0.39 8.50 2.54
C ILE A 96 1.13 7.39 3.27
N THR A 97 0.87 7.25 4.57
CA THR A 97 1.32 6.11 5.37
C THR A 97 0.17 5.54 6.22
N GLY A 98 0.46 4.56 7.06
CA GLY A 98 -0.50 3.92 7.96
C GLY A 98 -0.31 2.42 8.03
N THR A 99 -1.07 1.76 8.86
CA THR A 99 -1.01 0.30 8.99
C THR A 99 -1.71 -0.38 7.82
N ASN A 100 -2.99 -0.13 7.63
CA ASN A 100 -3.84 -0.73 6.59
C ASN A 100 -4.39 0.36 5.66
N GLY A 101 -4.80 -0.01 4.45
CA GLY A 101 -5.48 0.89 3.52
C GLY A 101 -4.59 1.86 2.74
N LYS A 102 -3.27 1.94 3.00
CA LYS A 102 -2.34 2.85 2.30
C LYS A 102 -2.49 2.81 0.78
N THR A 103 -2.28 1.65 0.20
CA THR A 103 -2.31 1.49 -1.27
C THR A 103 -3.71 1.73 -1.82
N THR A 104 -4.76 1.25 -1.15
CA THR A 104 -6.14 1.53 -1.59
C THR A 104 -6.42 3.03 -1.58
N THR A 105 -6.08 3.72 -0.48
CA THR A 105 -6.24 5.19 -0.40
C THR A 105 -5.40 5.90 -1.47
N LYS A 106 -4.15 5.48 -1.68
CA LYS A 106 -3.27 6.01 -2.73
C LYS A 106 -3.88 5.84 -4.12
N GLU A 107 -4.37 4.64 -4.45
CA GLU A 107 -4.99 4.37 -5.76
C GLU A 107 -6.28 5.19 -5.98
N LEU A 108 -7.16 5.26 -4.97
CA LEU A 108 -8.37 6.07 -5.04
C LEU A 108 -8.05 7.56 -5.19
N THR A 109 -7.08 8.05 -4.42
CA THR A 109 -6.60 9.44 -4.51
C THR A 109 -5.97 9.72 -5.88
N ALA A 110 -5.18 8.76 -6.39
CA ALA A 110 -4.59 8.88 -7.72
C ALA A 110 -5.67 8.91 -8.82
N ALA A 111 -6.70 8.06 -8.74
CA ALA A 111 -7.81 8.06 -9.68
C ALA A 111 -8.54 9.42 -9.67
N VAL A 112 -8.80 9.98 -8.50
CA VAL A 112 -9.47 11.30 -8.35
C VAL A 112 -8.58 12.42 -8.88
N LEU A 113 -7.32 12.54 -8.42
CA LEU A 113 -6.45 13.65 -8.81
C LEU A 113 -6.07 13.62 -10.29
N SER A 114 -5.93 12.43 -10.89
CA SER A 114 -5.59 12.28 -12.31
C SER A 114 -6.69 12.75 -13.27
N THR A 115 -7.91 13.03 -12.79
CA THR A 115 -8.96 13.66 -13.60
C THR A 115 -8.65 15.12 -13.94
N THR A 116 -7.80 15.76 -13.14
CA THR A 116 -7.50 17.20 -13.23
C THR A 116 -6.01 17.50 -13.38
N TYR A 117 -5.14 16.68 -12.77
CA TYR A 117 -3.70 16.94 -12.67
C TYR A 117 -2.88 15.90 -13.41
N ARG A 118 -1.73 16.31 -13.96
CA ARG A 118 -0.66 15.39 -14.31
C ARG A 118 0.01 14.94 -13.02
N LEU A 119 -0.34 13.76 -12.56
CA LEU A 119 0.06 13.21 -11.28
C LEU A 119 1.18 12.18 -11.45
N LEU A 120 2.27 12.31 -10.70
CA LEU A 120 3.16 11.18 -10.41
C LEU A 120 2.67 10.48 -9.15
N TYR A 121 2.61 9.14 -9.13
CA TYR A 121 2.28 8.43 -7.91
C TYR A 121 3.08 7.14 -7.78
N THR A 122 3.20 6.63 -6.55
CA THR A 122 3.90 5.38 -6.26
C THR A 122 3.23 4.21 -6.97
N GLU A 123 3.95 3.52 -7.84
CA GLU A 123 3.50 2.30 -8.50
C GLU A 123 3.84 1.06 -7.67
N GLY A 124 2.97 0.05 -7.71
CA GLY A 124 3.19 -1.23 -7.03
C GLY A 124 3.45 -1.06 -5.54
N ASN A 125 4.62 -1.53 -5.09
CA ASN A 125 5.10 -1.48 -3.70
C ASN A 125 6.40 -0.66 -3.55
N LEU A 126 6.65 0.30 -4.44
CA LEU A 126 7.83 1.17 -4.38
C LEU A 126 7.74 2.22 -3.27
N ASN A 127 7.47 1.78 -2.05
CA ASN A 127 7.14 2.60 -0.88
C ASN A 127 8.20 2.59 0.23
N ASN A 128 9.41 2.08 -0.06
CA ASN A 128 10.53 1.99 0.89
C ASN A 128 11.69 2.93 0.49
N HIS A 129 12.79 2.85 1.24
CA HIS A 129 14.02 3.67 1.09
C HIS A 129 14.75 3.54 -0.27
N ILE A 130 14.34 2.60 -1.13
CA ILE A 130 14.79 2.48 -2.53
C ILE A 130 13.67 2.89 -3.49
N GLY A 131 12.44 2.43 -3.24
CA GLY A 131 11.30 2.66 -4.13
C GLY A 131 10.85 4.11 -4.18
N VAL A 132 10.86 4.83 -3.05
CA VAL A 132 10.50 6.26 -3.01
C VAL A 132 11.48 7.12 -3.81
N PRO A 133 12.82 6.99 -3.67
CA PRO A 133 13.76 7.66 -4.57
C PRO A 133 13.53 7.37 -6.05
N LEU A 134 13.36 6.08 -6.40
CA LEU A 134 13.11 5.69 -7.78
C LEU A 134 11.83 6.32 -8.33
N THR A 135 10.75 6.37 -7.53
CA THR A 135 9.51 7.03 -7.92
C THR A 135 9.74 8.53 -8.17
N LEU A 136 10.42 9.22 -7.25
CA LEU A 136 10.67 10.66 -7.36
C LEU A 136 11.56 11.02 -8.56
N LEU A 137 12.47 10.15 -8.95
CA LEU A 137 13.28 10.34 -10.15
C LEU A 137 12.50 10.20 -11.47
N HIS A 138 11.23 9.83 -11.45
CA HIS A 138 10.33 9.93 -12.59
C HIS A 138 9.59 11.28 -12.66
N LEU A 139 9.77 12.18 -11.70
CA LEU A 139 9.23 13.54 -11.79
C LEU A 139 9.79 14.25 -13.04
N THR A 140 8.92 15.03 -13.66
CA THR A 140 9.28 15.96 -14.75
C THR A 140 8.62 17.30 -14.46
N SER A 141 9.01 18.34 -15.20
CA SER A 141 8.36 19.67 -15.13
C SER A 141 6.88 19.65 -15.54
N GLU A 142 6.40 18.57 -16.11
CA GLU A 142 4.99 18.42 -16.48
C GLU A 142 4.10 17.93 -15.31
N HIS A 143 4.69 17.28 -14.31
CA HIS A 143 3.95 16.81 -13.15
C HIS A 143 3.59 17.96 -12.22
N GLN A 144 2.32 18.11 -11.93
CA GLN A 144 1.76 19.17 -11.09
C GLN A 144 1.65 18.75 -9.63
N LEU A 145 1.54 17.45 -9.36
CA LEU A 145 1.46 16.85 -8.03
C LEU A 145 2.22 15.51 -8.03
N ALA A 146 2.72 15.14 -6.85
CA ALA A 146 3.22 13.79 -6.59
C ALA A 146 2.52 13.17 -5.38
N LEU A 147 2.13 11.90 -5.49
CA LEU A 147 1.46 11.13 -4.45
C LEU A 147 2.33 9.94 -4.06
N ILE A 148 2.94 10.01 -2.88
CA ILE A 148 3.96 9.07 -2.44
C ILE A 148 3.45 8.20 -1.29
N GLU A 149 3.36 6.90 -1.53
CA GLU A 149 3.09 5.93 -0.48
C GLU A 149 4.39 5.67 0.32
N MET A 150 4.30 5.68 1.65
CA MET A 150 5.42 5.46 2.56
C MET A 150 5.18 4.25 3.44
N GLY A 151 5.93 3.18 3.20
CA GLY A 151 5.96 1.97 4.01
C GLY A 151 7.00 2.06 5.11
N ALA A 152 6.77 1.36 6.22
CA ALA A 152 7.76 1.24 7.30
C ALA A 152 7.66 -0.11 7.98
N SER A 153 8.79 -0.61 8.44
CA SER A 153 8.93 -1.85 9.22
C SER A 153 9.62 -1.64 10.57
N LYS A 154 10.27 -0.51 10.78
CA LYS A 154 10.98 -0.15 12.02
C LYS A 154 10.93 1.36 12.28
N PRO A 155 11.22 1.82 13.50
CA PRO A 155 11.37 3.25 13.82
C PRO A 155 12.42 3.93 12.94
N GLY A 156 12.14 5.18 12.52
CA GLY A 156 12.97 6.00 11.65
C GLY A 156 12.71 5.81 10.15
N ASP A 157 11.99 4.75 9.73
CA ASP A 157 11.74 4.49 8.31
C ASP A 157 10.91 5.61 7.65
N ILE A 158 9.87 6.12 8.33
CA ILE A 158 9.04 7.20 7.77
C ILE A 158 9.80 8.53 7.78
N ALA A 159 10.60 8.80 8.81
CA ALA A 159 11.44 10.00 8.85
C ALA A 159 12.41 10.04 7.66
N GLU A 160 13.11 8.92 7.39
CA GLU A 160 14.00 8.78 6.22
C GLU A 160 13.25 9.07 4.91
N LEU A 161 12.05 8.50 4.72
CA LEU A 161 11.25 8.73 3.52
C LEU A 161 10.75 10.18 3.40
N CYS A 162 10.44 10.82 4.53
CA CYS A 162 10.08 12.23 4.59
C CYS A 162 11.25 13.15 4.23
N ASP A 163 12.47 12.81 4.62
CA ASP A 163 13.68 13.57 4.25
C ASP A 163 14.00 13.45 2.76
N ILE A 164 13.62 12.34 2.13
CA ILE A 164 13.77 12.16 0.69
C ILE A 164 12.67 12.90 -0.08
N ALA A 165 11.39 12.67 0.30
CA ALA A 165 10.26 13.16 -0.48
C ALA A 165 9.88 14.61 -0.16
N LEU A 166 10.23 15.11 1.04
CA LEU A 166 9.92 16.47 1.50
C LEU A 166 8.43 16.81 1.34
N PRO A 167 7.52 16.07 2.01
CA PRO A 167 6.09 16.21 1.78
C PRO A 167 5.54 17.56 2.23
N ASN A 168 4.56 18.07 1.46
CA ASN A 168 3.78 19.27 1.78
C ASN A 168 2.45 18.92 2.44
N TYR A 169 1.93 17.72 2.12
CA TYR A 169 0.66 17.21 2.61
C TYR A 169 0.85 15.78 3.08
N GLY A 170 0.05 15.35 4.05
CA GLY A 170 0.14 13.98 4.52
C GLY A 170 -1.15 13.40 5.08
N LEU A 171 -1.21 12.09 5.01
CA LEU A 171 -2.30 11.27 5.54
C LEU A 171 -1.72 10.04 6.23
N ILE A 172 -2.16 9.78 7.47
CA ILE A 172 -2.02 8.48 8.12
C ILE A 172 -3.40 7.81 8.07
N THR A 173 -3.51 6.69 7.36
CA THR A 173 -4.80 6.00 7.19
C THR A 173 -5.35 5.45 8.50
N ASN A 174 -4.53 4.84 9.30
CA ASN A 174 -4.82 4.32 10.64
C ASN A 174 -3.56 3.83 11.35
N ILE A 175 -3.67 3.64 12.67
CA ILE A 175 -2.66 2.99 13.54
C ILE A 175 -3.22 1.64 13.99
N GLY A 176 -2.53 0.55 13.70
CA GLY A 176 -2.97 -0.81 14.06
C GLY A 176 -1.80 -1.76 14.29
N ARG A 177 -2.09 -2.98 14.73
CA ARG A 177 -1.10 -4.02 14.99
C ARG A 177 -0.60 -4.62 13.67
N ALA A 178 0.60 -4.22 13.24
CA ALA A 178 1.31 -4.79 12.10
C ALA A 178 2.83 -4.64 12.30
N HIS A 179 3.62 -5.54 11.71
CA HIS A 179 5.09 -5.54 11.77
C HIS A 179 5.63 -5.43 13.22
N LEU A 180 4.96 -6.10 14.18
CA LEU A 180 5.28 -5.97 15.60
C LEU A 180 6.70 -6.44 15.93
N GLU A 181 7.27 -7.34 15.13
CA GLU A 181 8.66 -7.75 15.24
C GLU A 181 9.62 -6.56 15.08
N GLY A 182 9.37 -5.69 14.10
CA GLY A 182 10.23 -4.54 13.82
C GLY A 182 9.92 -3.30 14.68
N PHE A 183 8.64 -3.06 15.00
CA PHE A 183 8.21 -1.91 15.79
C PHE A 183 8.23 -2.17 17.31
N GLY A 184 8.28 -3.42 17.74
CA GLY A 184 8.27 -3.84 19.14
C GLY A 184 6.93 -3.73 19.85
N SER A 185 6.09 -2.74 19.50
CA SER A 185 4.80 -2.49 20.15
C SER A 185 3.87 -1.63 19.28
N LEU A 186 2.59 -1.53 19.68
CA LEU A 186 1.63 -0.59 19.05
C LEU A 186 2.08 0.87 19.19
N GLU A 187 2.73 1.23 20.32
CA GLU A 187 3.28 2.56 20.51
C GLU A 187 4.46 2.81 19.56
N GLY A 188 5.29 1.79 19.26
CA GLY A 188 6.32 1.86 18.24
C GLY A 188 5.73 2.12 16.84
N VAL A 189 4.59 1.49 16.51
CA VAL A 189 3.86 1.78 15.27
C VAL A 189 3.37 3.22 15.26
N ARG A 190 2.73 3.68 16.35
CA ARG A 190 2.24 5.05 16.52
C ARG A 190 3.36 6.07 16.31
N HIS A 191 4.47 5.89 17.02
CA HIS A 191 5.63 6.77 16.91
C HIS A 191 6.16 6.83 15.48
N THR A 192 6.42 5.68 14.86
CA THR A 192 6.97 5.63 13.50
C THR A 192 6.04 6.26 12.45
N LYS A 193 4.73 6.00 12.53
CA LYS A 193 3.80 6.65 11.59
C LYS A 193 3.71 8.15 11.87
N GLY A 194 3.83 8.56 13.13
CA GLY A 194 3.86 9.96 13.57
C GLY A 194 5.01 10.78 13.00
N GLU A 195 6.12 10.15 12.62
CA GLU A 195 7.25 10.80 11.96
C GLU A 195 6.82 11.60 10.71
N LEU A 196 5.74 11.16 10.00
CA LEU A 196 5.15 11.95 8.92
C LEU A 196 4.57 13.27 9.42
N TYR A 197 3.82 13.23 10.53
CA TYR A 197 3.24 14.44 11.10
C TYR A 197 4.30 15.37 11.67
N ASP A 198 5.37 14.82 12.25
CA ASP A 198 6.52 15.62 12.73
C ASP A 198 7.22 16.34 11.58
N SER A 199 7.42 15.66 10.44
CA SER A 199 7.97 16.29 9.24
C SER A 199 7.07 17.40 8.70
N LEU A 200 5.75 17.19 8.66
CA LEU A 200 4.78 18.19 8.20
C LEU A 200 4.72 19.38 9.16
N ARG A 201 4.75 19.15 10.47
CA ARG A 201 4.80 20.23 11.48
C ARG A 201 6.03 21.12 11.30
N ALA A 202 7.19 20.52 11.09
CA ALA A 202 8.43 21.24 10.87
C ALA A 202 8.43 22.05 9.55
N ARG A 203 7.64 21.63 8.56
CA ARG A 203 7.56 22.24 7.21
C ARG A 203 6.32 23.10 7.00
N GLN A 204 5.49 23.31 8.04
CA GLN A 204 4.21 24.02 7.93
C GLN A 204 3.30 23.38 6.86
N GLY A 205 3.30 22.05 6.79
CA GLY A 205 2.45 21.26 5.90
C GLY A 205 1.03 21.10 6.42
N ILE A 206 0.21 20.35 5.66
CA ILE A 206 -1.20 20.11 5.96
C ILE A 206 -1.44 18.63 6.13
N VAL A 207 -2.27 18.26 7.11
CA VAL A 207 -2.67 16.88 7.41
C VAL A 207 -4.14 16.66 7.04
N PHE A 208 -4.41 15.55 6.35
CA PHE A 208 -5.76 15.00 6.22
C PHE A 208 -5.92 13.88 7.24
N PHE A 209 -7.00 13.88 8.03
CA PHE A 209 -7.18 12.86 9.07
C PHE A 209 -8.65 12.47 9.26
N ARG A 210 -8.87 11.26 9.76
CA ARG A 210 -10.20 10.77 10.07
C ARG A 210 -10.65 11.28 11.44
N ALA A 211 -11.77 12.00 11.49
CA ALA A 211 -12.28 12.68 12.69
C ALA A 211 -12.56 11.73 13.86
N GLU A 212 -13.02 10.50 13.60
CA GLU A 212 -13.30 9.52 14.66
C GLU A 212 -12.03 8.90 15.27
N ASP A 213 -10.88 9.06 14.64
CA ASP A 213 -9.61 8.52 15.13
C ASP A 213 -8.95 9.50 16.10
N LYS A 214 -9.27 9.35 17.40
CA LYS A 214 -8.74 10.21 18.46
C LYS A 214 -7.22 10.19 18.57
N VAL A 215 -6.58 9.08 18.17
CA VAL A 215 -5.11 8.97 18.16
C VAL A 215 -4.54 9.87 17.05
N LEU A 216 -5.13 9.85 15.87
CA LEU A 216 -4.69 10.71 14.75
C LEU A 216 -5.02 12.19 15.03
N GLU A 217 -6.16 12.47 15.67
CA GLU A 217 -6.51 13.82 16.09
C GLU A 217 -5.45 14.40 17.04
N GLU A 218 -5.11 13.67 18.11
CA GLU A 218 -4.06 14.05 19.07
C GLU A 218 -2.70 14.24 18.40
N MET A 219 -2.28 13.29 17.57
CA MET A 219 -0.98 13.34 16.87
C MET A 219 -0.88 14.52 15.91
N SER A 220 -1.97 15.00 15.36
CA SER A 220 -2.03 16.13 14.41
C SER A 220 -2.14 17.51 15.06
N GLU A 221 -2.14 17.60 16.40
CA GLU A 221 -2.19 18.89 17.10
C GLU A 221 -1.03 19.82 16.68
N GLY A 222 -1.37 21.09 16.45
CA GLY A 222 -0.41 22.13 16.03
C GLY A 222 0.01 22.03 14.56
N ILE A 223 -0.70 21.27 13.73
CA ILE A 223 -0.54 21.24 12.27
C ILE A 223 -1.85 21.73 11.64
N ASP A 224 -1.79 22.43 10.53
CA ASP A 224 -2.97 22.72 9.72
C ASP A 224 -3.59 21.41 9.24
N ARG A 225 -4.90 21.26 9.47
CA ARG A 225 -5.54 19.96 9.28
C ARG A 225 -6.94 20.06 8.67
N ILE A 226 -7.30 19.02 7.92
CA ILE A 226 -8.59 18.84 7.28
C ILE A 226 -9.12 17.47 7.66
N ASP A 227 -10.28 17.44 8.28
CA ASP A 227 -10.92 16.23 8.76
C ASP A 227 -11.98 15.70 7.81
N TYR A 228 -12.17 14.41 7.88
CA TYR A 228 -13.23 13.68 7.19
C TYR A 228 -13.69 12.49 8.04
N GLY A 229 -14.92 12.05 7.83
CA GLY A 229 -15.41 10.88 8.55
C GLY A 229 -16.91 10.67 8.47
N THR A 230 -17.42 9.93 9.45
CA THR A 230 -18.85 9.69 9.65
C THR A 230 -19.45 10.66 10.68
N ASP A 231 -18.60 11.37 11.41
CA ASP A 231 -19.03 12.40 12.37
C ASP A 231 -19.73 13.54 11.61
N PRO A 232 -20.97 13.91 11.97
CA PRO A 232 -21.69 15.00 11.32
C PRO A 232 -20.99 16.36 11.39
N GLU A 233 -20.06 16.55 12.31
CA GLU A 233 -19.28 17.78 12.47
C GLU A 233 -18.00 17.80 11.64
N ALA A 234 -17.61 16.68 11.03
CA ALA A 234 -16.47 16.64 10.14
C ALA A 234 -16.69 17.53 8.91
N ARG A 235 -15.59 18.06 8.36
CA ARG A 235 -15.64 18.92 7.16
C ARG A 235 -16.21 18.18 5.97
N ILE A 236 -15.77 16.93 5.77
CA ILE A 236 -16.34 16.02 4.76
C ILE A 236 -16.99 14.86 5.52
N VAL A 237 -18.31 14.77 5.37
CA VAL A 237 -19.12 13.76 6.06
C VAL A 237 -19.54 12.71 5.05
N GLY A 238 -19.39 11.42 5.40
CA GLY A 238 -19.88 10.35 4.56
C GLY A 238 -20.29 9.12 5.36
N GLN A 239 -21.13 8.31 4.75
CA GLN A 239 -21.61 7.05 5.34
C GLN A 239 -21.82 5.99 4.28
N ALA A 240 -21.64 4.73 4.66
CA ALA A 240 -22.06 3.63 3.84
C ALA A 240 -23.58 3.63 3.73
N THR A 241 -24.09 3.37 2.51
CA THR A 241 -25.53 3.32 2.25
C THR A 241 -25.92 1.89 1.85
N PRO A 242 -27.09 1.38 2.30
CA PRO A 242 -27.56 0.07 1.88
C PRO A 242 -27.67 -0.03 0.36
N SER A 243 -27.10 -1.07 -0.24
CA SER A 243 -27.26 -1.33 -1.65
C SER A 243 -28.55 -2.09 -1.94
N GLN A 244 -29.24 -1.76 -3.02
CA GLN A 244 -30.34 -2.57 -3.54
C GLN A 244 -29.76 -3.57 -4.54
N GLY A 245 -29.50 -4.81 -4.08
CA GLY A 245 -29.18 -5.94 -4.96
C GLY A 245 -27.74 -6.46 -4.90
N ASP A 246 -26.71 -5.63 -4.84
CA ASP A 246 -25.33 -6.09 -4.72
C ASP A 246 -24.71 -5.63 -3.39
N GLN A 247 -24.72 -6.53 -2.39
CA GLN A 247 -24.25 -6.23 -1.03
C GLN A 247 -22.74 -6.38 -0.86
N LEU A 248 -22.01 -6.72 -1.93
CA LEU A 248 -20.57 -6.91 -1.88
C LEU A 248 -19.83 -5.57 -1.96
N PHE A 249 -20.37 -4.64 -2.75
CA PHE A 249 -19.69 -3.38 -3.02
C PHE A 249 -20.11 -2.28 -2.05
N LEU A 250 -19.15 -1.46 -1.67
CA LEU A 250 -19.40 -0.24 -0.92
C LEU A 250 -20.22 0.74 -1.77
N HIS A 251 -21.41 1.07 -1.30
CA HIS A 251 -22.17 2.24 -1.76
C HIS A 251 -22.07 3.29 -0.66
N LEU A 252 -21.83 4.53 -1.02
CA LEU A 252 -21.67 5.59 -0.04
C LEU A 252 -22.42 6.86 -0.43
N SER A 253 -22.79 7.63 0.59
CA SER A 253 -23.17 9.03 0.43
C SER A 253 -22.15 9.92 1.11
N TRP A 254 -21.92 11.11 0.55
CA TRP A 254 -21.01 12.10 1.14
C TRP A 254 -21.51 13.53 0.89
N SER A 255 -21.04 14.45 1.72
CA SER A 255 -21.34 15.87 1.62
C SER A 255 -20.21 16.72 2.18
N CYS A 256 -20.15 17.98 1.79
CA CYS A 256 -19.24 18.97 2.36
C CYS A 256 -20.03 20.29 2.61
N PRO A 257 -20.66 20.41 3.79
CA PRO A 257 -21.50 21.58 4.11
C PRO A 257 -20.74 22.90 4.04
N THR A 258 -19.45 22.91 4.40
CA THR A 258 -18.62 24.12 4.38
C THR A 258 -18.37 24.67 2.97
N LEU A 259 -18.47 23.82 1.94
CA LEU A 259 -18.38 24.20 0.52
C LEU A 259 -19.77 24.27 -0.14
N GLY A 260 -20.86 24.12 0.63
CA GLY A 260 -22.22 24.10 0.09
C GLY A 260 -22.55 22.88 -0.76
N ILE A 261 -21.77 21.81 -0.65
CA ILE A 261 -22.01 20.56 -1.38
C ILE A 261 -23.01 19.73 -0.58
N SER A 262 -24.22 19.59 -1.18
CA SER A 262 -25.28 18.71 -0.63
C SER A 262 -24.91 17.24 -0.78
N SER A 263 -25.72 16.35 -0.21
CA SER A 263 -25.49 14.91 -0.25
C SER A 263 -25.38 14.38 -1.70
N ARG A 264 -24.30 13.68 -1.97
CA ARG A 264 -23.99 12.99 -3.23
C ARG A 264 -23.86 11.50 -2.94
N THR A 265 -24.10 10.65 -3.91
CA THR A 265 -24.02 9.19 -3.77
C THR A 265 -23.13 8.58 -4.81
N ILE A 266 -22.34 7.58 -4.41
CA ILE A 266 -21.43 6.86 -5.28
C ILE A 266 -21.66 5.36 -5.12
N GLN A 267 -21.77 4.66 -6.24
CA GLN A 267 -21.74 3.21 -6.32
C GLN A 267 -20.35 2.79 -6.74
N THR A 268 -19.56 2.26 -5.81
CA THR A 268 -18.18 1.86 -6.08
C THR A 268 -18.09 0.37 -6.42
N LYS A 269 -16.90 -0.05 -6.87
CA LYS A 269 -16.51 -1.46 -7.03
C LYS A 269 -15.58 -1.93 -5.90
N LEU A 270 -15.54 -1.21 -4.79
CA LEU A 270 -14.77 -1.57 -3.59
C LEU A 270 -15.56 -2.57 -2.76
N VAL A 271 -14.94 -3.67 -2.39
CA VAL A 271 -15.59 -4.68 -1.55
C VAL A 271 -15.45 -4.29 -0.08
N GLY A 272 -16.60 -4.22 0.62
CA GLY A 272 -16.69 -4.02 2.06
C GLY A 272 -16.64 -2.56 2.54
N ASP A 273 -17.42 -2.29 3.60
CA ASP A 273 -17.62 -0.95 4.17
C ASP A 273 -16.37 -0.36 4.82
N HIS A 274 -15.37 -1.17 5.15
CA HIS A 274 -14.08 -0.70 5.66
C HIS A 274 -13.35 0.23 4.68
N ASN A 275 -13.72 0.20 3.38
CA ASN A 275 -13.20 1.10 2.37
C ASN A 275 -13.84 2.51 2.40
N LEU A 276 -14.86 2.74 3.21
CA LEU A 276 -15.48 4.06 3.34
C LEU A 276 -14.45 5.12 3.72
N ALA A 277 -13.64 4.87 4.74
CA ALA A 277 -12.61 5.81 5.17
C ALA A 277 -11.57 6.09 4.07
N ASN A 278 -11.20 5.06 3.28
CA ASN A 278 -10.28 5.22 2.15
C ASN A 278 -10.89 6.10 1.04
N ALA A 279 -12.17 5.90 0.75
CA ALA A 279 -12.91 6.70 -0.24
C ALA A 279 -13.09 8.14 0.23
N LEU A 280 -13.47 8.36 1.50
CA LEU A 280 -13.61 9.70 2.07
C LEU A 280 -12.29 10.47 2.09
N ALA A 281 -11.16 9.80 2.36
CA ALA A 281 -9.84 10.41 2.25
C ALA A 281 -9.56 10.90 0.84
N ALA A 282 -9.87 10.09 -0.19
CA ALA A 282 -9.70 10.47 -1.59
C ALA A 282 -10.62 11.63 -2.00
N ILE A 283 -11.88 11.64 -1.55
CA ILE A 283 -12.83 12.75 -1.74
C ILE A 283 -12.26 14.03 -1.12
N THR A 284 -11.78 13.94 0.11
CA THR A 284 -11.25 15.09 0.86
C THR A 284 -10.05 15.71 0.16
N ILE A 285 -9.09 14.87 -0.25
CA ILE A 285 -7.90 15.33 -0.98
C ILE A 285 -8.31 15.91 -2.34
N GLY A 286 -9.24 15.25 -3.07
CA GLY A 286 -9.77 15.77 -4.34
C GLY A 286 -10.37 17.15 -4.20
N LEU A 287 -11.27 17.35 -3.21
CA LEU A 287 -11.88 18.65 -2.94
C LEU A 287 -10.86 19.72 -2.55
N TYR A 288 -9.87 19.35 -1.73
CA TYR A 288 -8.80 20.27 -1.34
C TYR A 288 -8.01 20.79 -2.54
N PHE A 289 -7.80 19.96 -3.54
CA PHE A 289 -7.14 20.29 -4.80
C PHE A 289 -8.12 20.72 -5.89
N ASP A 290 -9.30 21.23 -5.54
CA ASP A 290 -10.30 21.79 -6.48
C ASP A 290 -10.73 20.83 -7.60
N VAL A 291 -10.69 19.51 -7.40
CA VAL A 291 -11.30 18.55 -8.32
C VAL A 291 -12.80 18.67 -8.22
N ALA A 292 -13.49 18.80 -9.36
CA ALA A 292 -14.94 18.97 -9.39
C ALA A 292 -15.65 17.74 -8.75
N PRO A 293 -16.69 17.95 -7.92
CA PRO A 293 -17.42 16.86 -7.25
C PRO A 293 -17.89 15.74 -8.20
N GLU A 294 -18.30 16.10 -9.42
CA GLU A 294 -18.72 15.15 -10.45
C GLU A 294 -17.57 14.26 -10.93
N GLN A 295 -16.38 14.82 -11.05
CA GLN A 295 -15.17 14.08 -11.44
C GLN A 295 -14.73 13.15 -10.31
N ILE A 296 -14.83 13.59 -9.04
CA ILE A 296 -14.56 12.75 -7.87
C ILE A 296 -15.50 11.54 -7.85
N ASP A 297 -16.80 11.78 -7.97
CA ASP A 297 -17.80 10.70 -7.97
C ASP A 297 -17.55 9.70 -9.10
N GLN A 298 -17.31 10.19 -10.31
CA GLN A 298 -17.06 9.34 -11.47
C GLN A 298 -15.77 8.53 -11.32
N ALA A 299 -14.69 9.16 -10.86
CA ALA A 299 -13.41 8.48 -10.66
C ALA A 299 -13.51 7.33 -9.65
N LEU A 300 -14.24 7.55 -8.53
CA LEU A 300 -14.46 6.52 -7.52
C LEU A 300 -15.41 5.42 -7.99
N ALA A 301 -16.41 5.74 -8.79
CA ALA A 301 -17.33 4.75 -9.37
C ALA A 301 -16.64 3.86 -10.42
N ASP A 302 -15.75 4.44 -11.21
CA ASP A 302 -15.04 3.72 -12.29
C ASP A 302 -13.86 2.89 -11.75
N TYR A 303 -13.28 3.28 -10.62
CA TYR A 303 -12.13 2.60 -10.06
C TYR A 303 -12.42 1.11 -9.79
N THR A 304 -11.57 0.25 -10.31
CA THR A 304 -11.63 -1.20 -10.10
C THR A 304 -10.37 -1.65 -9.36
N PRO A 305 -10.50 -2.24 -8.15
CA PRO A 305 -9.35 -2.79 -7.42
C PRO A 305 -8.58 -3.81 -8.25
N SER A 306 -7.26 -3.76 -8.17
CA SER A 306 -6.33 -4.68 -8.80
C SER A 306 -5.35 -5.23 -7.75
N ASN A 307 -4.43 -6.10 -8.17
CA ASN A 307 -3.32 -6.56 -7.33
C ASN A 307 -3.73 -7.26 -6.04
N SER A 308 -4.82 -8.07 -6.08
CA SER A 308 -5.30 -8.86 -4.93
C SER A 308 -5.52 -8.02 -3.65
N ARG A 309 -6.09 -6.82 -3.79
CA ARG A 309 -6.48 -5.95 -2.67
C ARG A 309 -7.98 -5.79 -2.66
N SER A 310 -8.67 -6.69 -1.96
CA SER A 310 -10.13 -6.80 -1.92
C SER A 310 -10.76 -6.80 -3.34
N GLN A 311 -10.06 -7.41 -4.29
CA GLN A 311 -10.47 -7.52 -5.68
C GLN A 311 -11.55 -8.58 -5.82
N LEU A 312 -12.69 -8.24 -6.44
CA LEU A 312 -13.71 -9.24 -6.78
C LEU A 312 -13.39 -9.89 -8.13
N ILE A 313 -13.28 -11.21 -8.13
CA ILE A 313 -13.01 -12.03 -9.32
C ILE A 313 -14.16 -13.03 -9.48
N THR A 314 -14.71 -13.14 -10.69
CA THR A 314 -15.64 -14.22 -11.03
C THR A 314 -14.89 -15.31 -11.77
N SER A 315 -14.90 -16.53 -11.25
CA SER A 315 -14.23 -17.66 -11.87
C SER A 315 -15.12 -18.41 -12.86
N THR A 316 -14.51 -19.24 -13.71
CA THR A 316 -15.22 -20.10 -14.66
C THR A 316 -16.07 -21.18 -13.97
N ARG A 317 -15.82 -21.46 -12.69
CA ARG A 317 -16.61 -22.38 -11.84
C ARG A 317 -17.81 -21.70 -11.16
N GLY A 318 -18.09 -20.44 -11.50
CA GLY A 318 -19.17 -19.66 -10.91
C GLY A 318 -18.88 -19.11 -9.51
N ASN A 319 -17.65 -19.19 -9.05
CA ASN A 319 -17.25 -18.61 -7.78
C ASN A 319 -17.12 -17.09 -7.89
N GLN A 320 -17.53 -16.40 -6.83
CA GLN A 320 -17.19 -15.00 -6.56
C GLN A 320 -16.07 -14.98 -5.52
N ILE A 321 -14.89 -14.53 -5.92
CA ILE A 321 -13.68 -14.57 -5.09
C ILE A 321 -13.30 -13.17 -4.68
N ILE A 322 -13.31 -12.90 -3.38
CA ILE A 322 -12.72 -11.70 -2.79
C ILE A 322 -11.24 -12.00 -2.57
N ALA A 323 -10.41 -11.60 -3.53
CA ALA A 323 -8.97 -11.78 -3.48
C ALA A 323 -8.32 -10.64 -2.69
N ASP A 324 -7.79 -10.94 -1.51
CA ASP A 324 -7.09 -10.00 -0.62
C ASP A 324 -5.78 -10.63 -0.09
N ALA A 325 -5.00 -11.23 -0.99
CA ALA A 325 -3.82 -12.03 -0.69
C ALA A 325 -2.49 -11.27 -0.85
N TYR A 326 -2.52 -9.95 -0.77
CA TYR A 326 -1.30 -9.12 -0.87
C TYR A 326 -0.56 -9.02 0.47
N ASN A 327 -1.28 -8.82 1.58
CA ASN A 327 -0.72 -8.76 2.92
C ASN A 327 -1.75 -9.15 3.97
N ALA A 328 -1.26 -9.66 5.12
CA ALA A 328 -2.08 -10.02 6.26
C ALA A 328 -1.42 -9.59 7.56
N ASN A 329 -2.23 -9.02 8.44
CA ASN A 329 -1.92 -8.75 9.83
C ASN A 329 -3.19 -8.92 10.67
N PRO A 330 -3.13 -9.00 12.01
CA PRO A 330 -4.31 -9.28 12.83
C PRO A 330 -5.47 -8.31 12.55
N SER A 331 -5.22 -7.00 12.49
CA SER A 331 -6.25 -5.99 12.25
C SER A 331 -6.94 -6.18 10.89
N SER A 332 -6.16 -6.42 9.82
CA SER A 332 -6.72 -6.59 8.47
C SER A 332 -7.43 -7.92 8.29
N MET A 333 -6.98 -8.98 8.96
CA MET A 333 -7.62 -10.30 8.93
C MET A 333 -8.99 -10.24 9.62
N HIS A 334 -9.06 -9.64 10.82
CA HIS A 334 -10.34 -9.43 11.52
C HIS A 334 -11.32 -8.61 10.69
N THR A 335 -10.88 -7.48 10.14
CA THR A 335 -11.73 -6.63 9.32
C THR A 335 -12.27 -7.36 8.09
N ALA A 336 -11.42 -8.07 7.36
CA ALA A 336 -11.83 -8.81 6.16
C ALA A 336 -12.81 -9.95 6.50
N LEU A 337 -12.53 -10.67 7.60
CA LEU A 337 -13.40 -11.74 8.07
C LEU A 337 -14.77 -11.20 8.51
N ASP A 338 -14.79 -10.14 9.32
CA ASP A 338 -16.04 -9.53 9.77
C ASP A 338 -16.90 -9.05 8.60
N ASN A 339 -16.30 -8.35 7.64
CA ASN A 339 -17.00 -7.94 6.44
C ASN A 339 -17.56 -9.14 5.67
N PHE A 340 -16.75 -10.19 5.48
CA PHE A 340 -17.18 -11.40 4.78
C PHE A 340 -18.33 -12.10 5.47
N LEU A 341 -18.31 -12.19 6.80
CA LEU A 341 -19.37 -12.82 7.61
C LEU A 341 -20.65 -11.96 7.64
N HIS A 342 -20.55 -10.65 7.57
CA HIS A 342 -21.70 -9.73 7.57
C HIS A 342 -22.33 -9.54 6.18
N ILE A 343 -21.67 -9.94 5.10
CA ILE A 343 -22.31 -9.98 3.79
C ILE A 343 -23.57 -10.83 3.92
N ALA A 344 -24.74 -10.22 3.62
CA ALA A 344 -26.03 -10.86 3.81
C ALA A 344 -26.11 -12.21 3.09
N PRO A 345 -27.01 -13.09 3.52
CA PRO A 345 -27.08 -14.46 3.03
C PRO A 345 -27.15 -14.45 1.51
N VAL A 346 -26.08 -14.86 0.90
CA VAL A 346 -26.03 -15.22 -0.52
C VAL A 346 -26.59 -16.64 -0.61
N ASP A 347 -27.46 -16.88 -1.57
CA ASP A 347 -28.00 -18.23 -1.85
C ASP A 347 -26.92 -19.16 -2.43
N ARG A 348 -25.74 -19.13 -1.83
CA ARG A 348 -24.57 -19.92 -2.25
C ARG A 348 -23.68 -20.28 -1.06
N PRO A 349 -22.91 -21.39 -1.16
CA PRO A 349 -21.94 -21.77 -0.14
C PRO A 349 -20.89 -20.66 0.09
N ARG A 350 -20.35 -20.62 1.31
CA ARG A 350 -19.27 -19.69 1.67
C ARG A 350 -18.00 -20.45 1.98
N THR A 351 -16.88 -19.93 1.51
CA THR A 351 -15.56 -20.49 1.77
C THR A 351 -14.60 -19.40 2.22
N VAL A 352 -13.81 -19.67 3.23
CA VAL A 352 -12.73 -18.81 3.69
C VAL A 352 -11.42 -19.55 3.53
N ILE A 353 -10.47 -18.94 2.84
CA ILE A 353 -9.11 -19.47 2.64
C ILE A 353 -8.14 -18.46 3.23
N LEU A 354 -7.54 -18.81 4.38
CA LEU A 354 -6.63 -17.91 5.09
C LEU A 354 -5.21 -18.45 5.09
N GLY A 355 -4.27 -17.61 4.67
CA GLY A 355 -2.85 -17.86 4.85
C GLY A 355 -2.31 -17.31 6.18
N ASP A 356 -1.08 -17.67 6.49
CA ASP A 356 -0.38 -17.15 7.67
C ASP A 356 -0.30 -15.62 7.67
N MET A 357 -0.21 -15.08 8.88
CA MET A 357 0.19 -13.71 9.17
C MET A 357 1.68 -13.69 9.52
N ASN A 358 2.51 -13.20 8.59
CA ASN A 358 3.95 -13.07 8.79
C ASN A 358 4.32 -11.82 9.61
N GLU A 359 5.56 -11.73 10.08
CA GLU A 359 6.17 -10.56 10.73
C GLU A 359 5.52 -10.21 12.10
N LEU A 360 4.95 -11.20 12.77
CA LEU A 360 4.35 -11.03 14.09
C LEU A 360 5.31 -11.40 15.24
N GLY A 361 6.45 -12.06 14.93
CA GLY A 361 7.41 -12.51 15.95
C GLY A 361 6.74 -13.38 17.02
N ALA A 362 6.99 -13.09 18.28
CA ALA A 362 6.43 -13.83 19.42
C ALA A 362 4.90 -13.79 19.52
N SER A 363 4.24 -12.83 18.86
CA SER A 363 2.77 -12.70 18.88
C SER A 363 2.07 -13.58 17.81
N SER A 364 2.82 -14.35 17.03
CA SER A 364 2.26 -15.13 15.91
C SER A 364 1.24 -16.17 16.38
N HIS A 365 1.61 -16.99 17.38
CA HIS A 365 0.73 -18.01 17.95
C HIS A 365 -0.61 -17.41 18.43
N ASP A 366 -0.52 -16.39 19.30
CA ASP A 366 -1.73 -15.79 19.89
C ASP A 366 -2.65 -15.17 18.82
N ALA A 367 -2.06 -14.53 17.80
CA ALA A 367 -2.83 -13.90 16.71
C ALA A 367 -3.54 -14.94 15.82
N HIS A 368 -2.89 -16.07 15.51
CA HIS A 368 -3.52 -17.17 14.75
C HIS A 368 -4.60 -17.85 15.57
N HIS A 369 -4.36 -18.11 16.86
CA HIS A 369 -5.32 -18.69 17.78
C HIS A 369 -6.57 -17.80 17.95
N GLU A 370 -6.39 -16.49 18.17
CA GLU A 370 -7.49 -15.52 18.27
C GLU A 370 -8.36 -15.54 17.01
N LEU A 371 -7.71 -15.50 15.82
CA LEU A 371 -8.42 -15.50 14.54
C LEU A 371 -9.20 -16.81 14.32
N TYR A 372 -8.61 -17.97 14.65
CA TYR A 372 -9.27 -19.28 14.55
C TYR A 372 -10.48 -19.40 15.48
N THR A 373 -10.32 -18.95 16.73
CA THR A 373 -11.40 -18.93 17.72
C THR A 373 -12.59 -18.08 17.21
N ARG A 374 -12.28 -16.92 16.62
CA ARG A 374 -13.30 -16.04 16.03
C ARG A 374 -14.01 -16.69 14.83
N LEU A 375 -13.28 -17.35 13.94
CA LEU A 375 -13.83 -18.08 12.79
C LEU A 375 -14.82 -19.16 13.22
N THR A 376 -14.46 -19.94 14.24
CA THR A 376 -15.28 -21.07 14.71
C THR A 376 -16.47 -20.63 15.55
N ALA A 377 -16.38 -19.51 16.27
CA ALA A 377 -17.47 -18.98 17.11
C ALA A 377 -18.64 -18.39 16.28
N HIS A 378 -18.40 -17.93 15.06
CA HIS A 378 -19.39 -17.21 14.23
C HIS A 378 -20.05 -18.10 13.16
N SER A 379 -19.86 -19.41 13.15
CA SER A 379 -20.41 -20.29 12.12
C SER A 379 -21.91 -20.61 12.36
N THR A 380 -22.77 -19.61 12.28
CA THR A 380 -24.23 -19.80 12.25
C THR A 380 -24.75 -20.26 10.88
N SER A 381 -23.91 -20.26 9.85
CA SER A 381 -24.16 -20.74 8.49
C SER A 381 -23.04 -21.72 8.08
N PRO A 382 -23.31 -22.68 7.18
CA PRO A 382 -22.25 -23.57 6.70
C PRO A 382 -21.13 -22.75 6.06
N LEU A 383 -19.96 -22.76 6.69
CA LEU A 383 -18.74 -22.11 6.26
C LEU A 383 -17.66 -23.16 6.07
N THR A 384 -17.11 -23.28 4.87
CA THR A 384 -15.93 -24.11 4.63
C THR A 384 -14.69 -23.26 4.92
N ILE A 385 -13.76 -23.79 5.71
CA ILE A 385 -12.54 -23.09 6.11
C ILE A 385 -11.33 -23.88 5.62
N TYR A 386 -10.42 -23.23 4.89
CA TYR A 386 -9.10 -23.74 4.55
C TYR A 386 -8.03 -22.81 5.11
N LEU A 387 -7.01 -23.37 5.73
CA LEU A 387 -5.90 -22.65 6.34
C LEU A 387 -4.60 -23.10 5.67
N CYS A 388 -3.72 -22.17 5.38
CA CYS A 388 -2.52 -22.43 4.58
C CYS A 388 -1.30 -21.71 5.15
N GLY A 389 -0.31 -22.46 5.57
CA GLY A 389 0.98 -21.97 6.04
C GLY A 389 1.52 -22.75 7.24
N PRO A 390 2.84 -22.65 7.50
CA PRO A 390 3.47 -23.36 8.61
C PRO A 390 2.95 -22.97 9.99
N HIS A 391 2.56 -21.70 10.22
CA HIS A 391 2.01 -21.29 11.51
C HIS A 391 0.63 -21.91 11.79
N TRP A 392 -0.21 -22.07 10.77
CA TRP A 392 -1.47 -22.79 10.91
C TRP A 392 -1.27 -24.28 11.21
N VAL A 393 -0.26 -24.90 10.58
CA VAL A 393 0.09 -26.30 10.88
C VAL A 393 0.65 -26.46 12.29
N GLU A 394 1.45 -25.50 12.74
CA GLU A 394 1.96 -25.48 14.12
C GLU A 394 0.82 -25.36 15.15
N GLU A 395 -0.17 -24.52 14.85
CA GLU A 395 -1.33 -24.28 15.74
C GLU A 395 -2.31 -25.46 15.81
N LEU A 396 -2.65 -26.08 14.67
CA LEU A 396 -3.78 -26.98 14.55
C LEU A 396 -3.42 -28.41 14.08
N GLY A 397 -2.21 -28.61 13.58
CA GLY A 397 -1.82 -29.82 12.87
C GLY A 397 -2.30 -29.84 11.41
N ALA A 398 -1.58 -30.57 10.55
CA ALA A 398 -1.96 -30.74 9.14
C ALA A 398 -3.22 -31.65 9.02
N SER A 399 -4.13 -31.29 8.11
CA SER A 399 -5.39 -32.02 7.86
C SER A 399 -5.96 -31.67 6.47
N ASP A 400 -7.11 -32.21 6.11
CA ASP A 400 -7.83 -31.87 4.85
C ASP A 400 -8.35 -30.42 4.83
N HIS A 401 -8.10 -29.63 5.87
CA HIS A 401 -8.46 -28.24 6.00
C HIS A 401 -7.27 -27.32 6.38
N VAL A 402 -6.12 -27.89 6.72
CA VAL A 402 -4.91 -27.18 7.15
C VAL A 402 -3.70 -27.68 6.38
N PHE A 403 -3.13 -26.82 5.56
CA PHE A 403 -2.09 -27.14 4.58
C PHE A 403 -0.79 -26.39 4.88
N PRO A 404 0.38 -27.02 4.77
CA PRO A 404 1.65 -26.38 5.07
C PRO A 404 2.07 -25.33 4.04
N ASN A 405 1.56 -25.45 2.80
CA ASN A 405 1.90 -24.57 1.69
C ASN A 405 0.77 -24.50 0.65
N VAL A 406 0.88 -23.54 -0.26
CA VAL A 406 -0.14 -23.31 -1.30
C VAL A 406 -0.21 -24.43 -2.33
N GLU A 407 0.88 -25.14 -2.58
CA GLU A 407 0.95 -26.24 -3.53
C GLU A 407 0.05 -27.42 -3.10
N GLU A 408 0.09 -27.80 -1.83
CA GLU A 408 -0.76 -28.86 -1.28
C GLU A 408 -2.21 -28.43 -1.25
N LEU A 409 -2.50 -27.18 -0.92
CA LEU A 409 -3.86 -26.63 -0.98
C LEU A 409 -4.40 -26.62 -2.42
N ILE A 410 -3.61 -26.24 -3.42
CA ILE A 410 -3.99 -26.28 -4.84
C ILE A 410 -4.33 -27.73 -5.23
N ALA A 411 -3.45 -28.70 -4.91
CA ALA A 411 -3.68 -30.11 -5.23
C ALA A 411 -4.96 -30.65 -4.59
N HIS A 412 -5.30 -30.24 -3.35
CA HIS A 412 -6.54 -30.60 -2.68
C HIS A 412 -7.77 -30.01 -3.40
N ILE A 413 -7.74 -28.71 -3.75
CA ILE A 413 -8.87 -28.03 -4.42
C ILE A 413 -9.07 -28.55 -5.85
N GLU A 414 -8.03 -28.98 -6.55
CA GLU A 414 -8.16 -29.61 -7.85
C GLU A 414 -8.90 -30.96 -7.78
N GLN A 415 -8.70 -31.72 -6.69
CA GLN A 415 -9.41 -32.97 -6.41
C GLN A 415 -10.82 -32.75 -5.85
N HIS A 416 -11.03 -31.65 -5.13
CA HIS A 416 -12.28 -31.28 -4.48
C HIS A 416 -12.73 -29.86 -4.91
N PRO A 417 -13.19 -29.70 -6.16
CA PRO A 417 -13.46 -28.38 -6.73
C PRO A 417 -14.53 -27.60 -5.97
N ILE A 418 -14.21 -26.34 -5.64
CA ILE A 418 -15.18 -25.39 -5.11
C ILE A 418 -15.95 -24.78 -6.27
N THR A 419 -17.27 -24.79 -6.22
CA THR A 419 -18.14 -24.26 -7.28
C THR A 419 -19.27 -23.41 -6.71
N ASN A 420 -19.72 -22.41 -7.47
CA ASN A 420 -20.84 -21.52 -7.13
C ASN A 420 -20.79 -20.93 -5.71
N SER A 421 -19.58 -20.67 -5.21
CA SER A 421 -19.32 -20.21 -3.85
C SER A 421 -18.93 -18.74 -3.80
N LEU A 422 -19.20 -18.07 -2.67
CA LEU A 422 -18.55 -16.85 -2.29
C LEU A 422 -17.29 -17.19 -1.48
N ILE A 423 -16.12 -16.74 -1.94
CA ILE A 423 -14.82 -17.15 -1.39
C ILE A 423 -14.05 -15.90 -0.94
N LEU A 424 -13.57 -15.90 0.30
CA LEU A 424 -12.54 -14.95 0.77
C LEU A 424 -11.18 -15.64 0.71
N VAL A 425 -10.21 -15.02 0.02
CA VAL A 425 -8.80 -15.47 -0.01
C VAL A 425 -7.94 -14.38 0.58
N LYS A 426 -7.35 -14.63 1.78
CA LYS A 426 -6.50 -13.64 2.44
C LYS A 426 -5.31 -14.30 3.15
N GLY A 427 -4.13 -13.68 3.04
CA GLY A 427 -2.90 -14.15 3.69
C GLY A 427 -1.73 -13.21 3.38
N SER A 428 -0.62 -13.42 4.08
CA SER A 428 0.63 -12.72 3.79
C SER A 428 1.16 -13.08 2.41
N ASN A 429 1.80 -12.12 1.75
CA ASN A 429 2.34 -12.29 0.40
C ASN A 429 3.28 -13.51 0.28
N GLY A 430 4.09 -13.78 1.32
CA GLY A 430 5.02 -14.90 1.34
C GLY A 430 4.36 -16.30 1.31
N ILE A 431 3.05 -16.40 1.57
CA ILE A 431 2.28 -17.65 1.43
C ILE A 431 1.87 -17.91 -0.02
N HIS A 432 1.91 -16.88 -0.88
CA HIS A 432 1.62 -16.95 -2.31
C HIS A 432 0.20 -17.44 -2.66
N LEU A 433 -0.81 -17.15 -1.82
CA LEU A 433 -2.20 -17.54 -2.08
C LEU A 433 -2.77 -17.03 -3.41
N GLY A 434 -2.19 -16.00 -4.01
CA GLY A 434 -2.56 -15.54 -5.35
C GLY A 434 -2.43 -16.63 -6.43
N ARG A 435 -1.54 -17.62 -6.23
CA ARG A 435 -1.36 -18.77 -7.14
C ARG A 435 -2.55 -19.75 -7.12
N LEU A 436 -3.39 -19.67 -6.09
CA LEU A 436 -4.59 -20.49 -5.97
C LEU A 436 -5.75 -20.00 -6.87
N LEU A 437 -5.78 -18.70 -7.21
CA LEU A 437 -6.92 -18.09 -7.91
C LEU A 437 -7.33 -18.79 -9.21
N PRO A 438 -6.39 -19.29 -10.06
CA PRO A 438 -6.75 -20.04 -11.27
C PRO A 438 -7.43 -21.40 -10.99
N SER A 439 -7.23 -21.97 -9.80
CA SER A 439 -7.80 -23.28 -9.41
C SER A 439 -9.17 -23.16 -8.71
N LEU A 440 -9.64 -21.94 -8.47
CA LEU A 440 -10.94 -21.63 -7.89
C LEU A 440 -11.94 -21.27 -9.00
#